data_b07491258dadfa3e60cfadf322a563f6
#
_entry.id   b07491258dadfa3e60cfadf322a563f6
#
_cell.length_a   1.000
_cell.length_b   1.000
_cell.length_c   1.000
_cell.angle_alpha   90.00
_cell.angle_beta   90.00
_cell.angle_gamma   90.00
#
_symmetry.space_group_name_H-M   'P 1'
#
loop_
_entity.id
_entity.type
_entity.pdbx_description
1 polymer ?
#
loop_
_entity_poly.entity_id
_entity_poly.type
_entity_poly.pdbx_seq_one_letter_code
_entity_poly.pdbx_strand_id
1 'polypeptide(L)'
;MCWEVVRRASRVAHAHVQVLPIPKAREAECVQYVREAAERDGLTWESDAVARAWADVDNGDDEHAKTVLPQDRADYFYMEIGATRLLLLLRGERFYLQFARETLATFLGMSERSDWHACARSREVEQVECDEFKEAFIEYAEQVTDT
;
A
#
# COMPACT_ATOMS: atom_id res chain seq x y z
N MET A 1 -1.91 0.74 7.62
CA MET A 1 -0.99 0.60 6.48
C MET A 1 -1.78 0.50 5.19
N CYS A 2 -1.31 1.15 4.14
CA CYS A 2 -1.88 1.02 2.79
C CYS A 2 -0.76 0.98 1.74
N TRP A 3 -1.07 0.46 0.55
CA TRP A 3 -0.14 0.48 -0.58
C TRP A 3 -0.89 0.48 -1.90
N GLU A 4 -0.20 0.95 -2.93
CA GLU A 4 -0.67 0.90 -4.32
C GLU A 4 0.47 0.53 -5.28
N VAL A 5 0.10 -0.01 -6.43
CA VAL A 5 1.01 -0.26 -7.55
C VAL A 5 0.40 0.36 -8.79
N VAL A 6 1.12 1.24 -9.44
CA VAL A 6 0.69 1.85 -10.69
C VAL A 6 1.60 1.42 -11.83
N ARG A 7 1.00 0.82 -12.86
CA ARG A 7 1.64 0.50 -14.13
C ARG A 7 0.91 1.18 -15.28
N ARG A 8 1.52 2.21 -15.82
CA ARG A 8 0.92 3.04 -16.88
C ARG A 8 0.99 2.41 -18.29
N ALA A 9 1.86 1.41 -18.48
CA ALA A 9 1.91 0.65 -19.74
C ALA A 9 0.68 -0.25 -19.95
N SER A 10 -0.12 -0.48 -18.93
CA SER A 10 -1.41 -1.16 -19.03
C SER A 10 -2.45 -0.20 -19.59
N ARG A 11 -3.23 -0.63 -20.58
CA ARG A 11 -4.35 0.15 -21.17
C ARG A 11 -5.44 0.54 -20.16
N VAL A 12 -5.39 0.00 -18.98
CA VAL A 12 -6.35 0.24 -17.88
C VAL A 12 -5.54 0.61 -16.66
N ALA A 13 -5.32 1.92 -16.46
CA ALA A 13 -4.74 2.46 -15.24
C ALA A 13 -5.85 2.54 -14.18
N HIS A 14 -6.07 1.46 -13.44
CA HIS A 14 -6.84 1.52 -12.20
C HIS A 14 -5.87 1.64 -11.04
N ALA A 15 -5.96 2.72 -10.30
CA ALA A 15 -5.32 2.82 -9.00
C ALA A 15 -6.06 1.88 -8.03
N HIS A 16 -5.35 0.91 -7.48
CA HIS A 16 -5.86 0.03 -6.43
C HIS A 16 -5.10 0.32 -5.15
N VAL A 17 -5.76 1.00 -4.21
CA VAL A 17 -5.25 1.13 -2.86
C VAL A 17 -5.69 -0.08 -2.06
N GLN A 18 -4.74 -0.82 -1.53
CA GLN A 18 -4.99 -1.93 -0.62
C GLN A 18 -4.67 -1.48 0.81
N VAL A 19 -5.53 -1.83 1.75
CA VAL A 19 -5.41 -1.44 3.15
C VAL A 19 -5.33 -2.70 4.01
N LEU A 20 -4.35 -2.74 4.92
CA LEU A 20 -4.19 -3.83 5.88
C LEU A 20 -3.94 -3.26 7.28
N PRO A 21 -4.76 -3.62 8.28
CA PRO A 21 -4.50 -3.24 9.65
C PRO A 21 -3.25 -4.00 10.18
N ILE A 22 -2.34 -3.27 10.82
CA ILE A 22 -1.22 -3.85 11.57
C ILE A 22 -1.20 -3.27 12.98
N PRO A 23 -0.78 -4.03 13.99
CA PRO A 23 -0.61 -3.50 15.33
C PRO A 23 0.40 -2.36 15.35
N LYS A 24 0.05 -1.23 15.97
CA LYS A 24 0.91 -0.04 16.04
C LYS A 24 2.30 -0.34 16.60
N ALA A 25 2.39 -1.24 17.57
CA ALA A 25 3.66 -1.67 18.16
C ALA A 25 4.59 -2.40 17.16
N ARG A 26 4.06 -2.88 16.02
CA ARG A 26 4.82 -3.59 14.99
C ARG A 26 5.14 -2.75 13.76
N GLU A 27 4.76 -1.47 13.73
CA GLU A 27 4.98 -0.60 12.55
C GLU A 27 6.47 -0.53 12.18
N ALA A 28 7.35 -0.24 13.14
CA ALA A 28 8.78 -0.12 12.89
C ALA A 28 9.41 -1.44 12.38
N GLU A 29 9.03 -2.57 12.96
CA GLU A 29 9.43 -3.90 12.52
C GLU A 29 8.95 -4.18 11.10
N CYS A 30 7.71 -3.83 10.80
CA CYS A 30 7.13 -3.99 9.48
C CYS A 30 7.86 -3.16 8.41
N VAL A 31 8.19 -1.89 8.71
CA VAL A 31 8.98 -1.02 7.82
C VAL A 31 10.32 -1.68 7.47
N GLN A 32 11.03 -2.14 8.49
CA GLN A 32 12.32 -2.80 8.30
C GLN A 32 12.18 -4.06 7.45
N TYR A 33 11.20 -4.90 7.75
CA TYR A 33 10.95 -6.14 7.03
C TYR A 33 10.65 -5.91 5.54
N VAL A 34 9.82 -4.91 5.24
CA VAL A 34 9.47 -4.54 3.85
C VAL A 34 10.69 -3.98 3.10
N ARG A 35 11.51 -3.18 3.77
CA ARG A 35 12.77 -2.66 3.16
C ARG A 35 13.71 -3.81 2.78
N GLU A 36 13.96 -4.71 3.70
CA GLU A 36 14.82 -5.89 3.48
C GLU A 36 14.28 -6.84 2.40
N ALA A 37 12.94 -6.99 2.33
CA ALA A 37 12.32 -7.79 1.28
C ALA A 37 12.59 -7.21 -0.11
N ALA A 38 12.44 -5.90 -0.29
CA ALA A 38 12.72 -5.23 -1.55
C ALA A 38 14.20 -5.33 -1.94
N GLU A 39 15.11 -5.14 -0.99
CA GLU A 39 16.56 -5.27 -1.21
C GLU A 39 16.94 -6.69 -1.66
N ARG A 40 16.33 -7.73 -1.08
CA ARG A 40 16.55 -9.13 -1.50
C ARG A 40 16.10 -9.36 -2.95
N ASP A 41 15.07 -8.65 -3.39
CA ASP A 41 14.56 -8.71 -4.77
C ASP A 41 15.33 -7.77 -5.73
N GLY A 42 16.39 -7.11 -5.24
CA GLY A 42 17.23 -6.18 -6.02
C GLY A 42 16.55 -4.84 -6.29
N LEU A 43 15.51 -4.49 -5.53
CA LEU A 43 14.79 -3.22 -5.65
C LEU A 43 15.43 -2.16 -4.73
N THR A 44 15.44 -0.93 -5.18
CA THR A 44 16.02 0.20 -4.43
C THR A 44 14.93 1.22 -4.09
N TRP A 45 14.76 1.48 -2.80
CA TRP A 45 13.85 2.50 -2.31
C TRP A 45 14.36 3.91 -2.64
N GLU A 46 13.47 4.78 -3.02
CA GLU A 46 13.77 6.21 -3.08
C GLU A 46 14.00 6.77 -1.66
N SER A 47 14.67 7.92 -1.57
CA SER A 47 14.91 8.55 -0.26
C SER A 47 13.58 8.95 0.42
N ASP A 48 13.61 9.05 1.74
CA ASP A 48 12.42 9.44 2.53
C ASP A 48 11.93 10.85 2.15
N ALA A 49 12.83 11.74 1.69
CA ALA A 49 12.45 13.06 1.20
C ALA A 49 11.65 12.97 -0.11
N VAL A 50 12.09 12.12 -1.04
CA VAL A 50 11.39 11.88 -2.32
C VAL A 50 10.04 11.20 -2.08
N ALA A 51 9.99 10.20 -1.20
CA ALA A 51 8.75 9.50 -0.87
C ALA A 51 7.71 10.43 -0.22
N ARG A 52 8.15 11.36 0.64
CA ARG A 52 7.27 12.39 1.22
C ARG A 52 6.77 13.38 0.18
N ALA A 53 7.67 13.92 -0.62
CA ALA A 53 7.31 14.84 -1.70
C ALA A 53 6.32 14.21 -2.69
N TRP A 54 6.44 12.91 -2.95
CA TRP A 54 5.50 12.17 -3.79
C TRP A 54 4.08 12.19 -3.21
N ALA A 55 3.94 11.91 -1.92
CA ALA A 55 2.64 11.89 -1.26
C ALA A 55 1.99 13.29 -1.15
N ASP A 56 2.81 14.34 -1.01
CA ASP A 56 2.32 15.71 -0.85
C ASP A 56 1.86 16.33 -2.18
N VAL A 57 2.28 15.79 -3.33
CA VAL A 57 1.80 16.23 -4.67
C VAL A 57 0.31 15.98 -4.87
N ASP A 58 -0.23 14.91 -4.30
CA ASP A 58 -1.66 14.58 -4.41
C ASP A 58 -2.55 15.54 -3.57
N ASN A 59 -1.94 16.28 -2.65
CA ASN A 59 -2.64 17.22 -1.75
C ASN A 59 -2.63 18.69 -2.22
N GLY A 60 -2.12 19.00 -3.42
CA GLY A 60 -2.23 20.33 -4.05
C GLY A 60 -0.96 21.18 -4.02
N ASP A 61 -0.74 21.93 -5.09
CA ASP A 61 0.01 23.18 -5.27
C ASP A 61 1.53 23.27 -5.03
N ASP A 62 2.25 22.23 -4.72
CA ASP A 62 3.69 22.37 -4.61
C ASP A 62 4.43 22.20 -5.96
N GLU A 63 4.73 23.34 -6.62
CA GLU A 63 5.51 23.38 -7.88
C GLU A 63 6.91 22.75 -7.72
N HIS A 64 7.44 22.71 -6.51
CA HIS A 64 8.75 22.10 -6.21
C HIS A 64 8.71 20.58 -6.29
N ALA A 65 7.63 19.95 -5.85
CA ALA A 65 7.44 18.52 -5.95
C ALA A 65 7.33 18.06 -7.41
N LYS A 66 6.73 18.89 -8.27
CA LYS A 66 6.62 18.62 -9.71
C LYS A 66 7.96 18.57 -10.44
N THR A 67 8.98 19.22 -9.92
CA THR A 67 10.32 19.30 -10.54
C THR A 67 11.21 18.11 -10.19
N VAL A 68 10.98 17.48 -9.05
CA VAL A 68 11.83 16.38 -8.52
C VAL A 68 11.34 15.00 -8.98
N LEU A 69 10.09 14.92 -9.39
CA LEU A 69 9.44 13.64 -9.69
C LEU A 69 9.19 13.50 -11.20
N PRO A 70 9.57 12.40 -11.83
CA PRO A 70 9.20 12.09 -13.22
C PRO A 70 7.70 11.78 -13.27
N GLN A 71 6.87 12.84 -13.16
CA GLN A 71 5.45 12.77 -12.84
C GLN A 71 4.58 12.11 -13.90
N ASP A 72 4.96 12.15 -15.16
CA ASP A 72 4.00 11.85 -16.21
C ASP A 72 4.06 10.41 -16.76
N ARG A 73 5.06 9.60 -16.40
CA ARG A 73 5.26 8.30 -17.06
C ARG A 73 5.91 7.20 -16.23
N ALA A 74 6.23 7.40 -14.97
CA ALA A 74 6.87 6.35 -14.17
C ALA A 74 5.84 5.36 -13.64
N ASP A 75 6.12 4.09 -13.83
CA ASP A 75 5.50 3.03 -13.03
C ASP A 75 6.08 3.12 -11.62
N TYR A 76 5.25 2.91 -10.60
CA TYR A 76 5.70 2.98 -9.21
C TYR A 76 4.97 2.00 -8.29
N PHE A 77 5.61 1.74 -7.17
CA PHE A 77 5.00 1.12 -5.99
C PHE A 77 5.14 2.08 -4.82
N TYR A 78 4.05 2.36 -4.14
CA TYR A 78 3.99 3.24 -2.98
C TYR A 78 3.36 2.51 -1.79
N MET A 79 3.90 2.74 -0.59
CA MET A 79 3.38 2.15 0.64
C MET A 79 3.50 3.12 1.81
N GLU A 80 2.45 3.17 2.64
CA GLU A 80 2.44 3.88 3.92
C GLU A 80 2.30 2.89 5.08
N ILE A 81 3.20 3.02 6.07
CA ILE A 81 3.18 2.25 7.31
C ILE A 81 3.31 3.24 8.47
N GLY A 82 2.21 3.52 9.18
CA GLY A 82 2.17 4.60 10.15
C GLY A 82 2.54 5.94 9.51
N ALA A 83 3.57 6.60 10.01
CA ALA A 83 4.10 7.84 9.46
C ALA A 83 5.18 7.64 8.39
N THR A 84 5.60 6.40 8.13
CA THR A 84 6.65 6.10 7.15
C THR A 84 6.05 5.91 5.77
N ARG A 85 6.66 6.56 4.79
CA ARG A 85 6.31 6.49 3.37
C ARG A 85 7.45 5.84 2.60
N LEU A 86 7.13 4.84 1.79
CA LEU A 86 8.07 4.06 1.00
C LEU A 86 7.68 4.16 -0.47
N LEU A 87 8.64 4.50 -1.33
CA LEU A 87 8.45 4.65 -2.77
C LEU A 87 9.50 3.87 -3.55
N LEU A 88 9.07 3.07 -4.52
CA LEU A 88 9.91 2.48 -5.54
C LEU A 88 9.49 3.05 -6.90
N LEU A 89 10.41 3.63 -7.64
CA LEU A 89 10.21 3.99 -9.04
C LEU A 89 10.62 2.81 -9.93
N LEU A 90 9.64 2.25 -10.64
CA LEU A 90 9.83 1.05 -11.46
C LEU A 90 10.33 1.45 -12.86
N ARG A 91 11.66 1.60 -13.00
CA ARG A 91 12.31 2.11 -14.20
C ARG A 91 12.54 1.04 -15.29
N GLY A 92 11.51 0.24 -15.56
CA GLY A 92 11.60 -0.89 -16.52
C GLY A 92 12.00 -2.21 -15.87
N GLU A 93 12.16 -2.23 -14.58
CA GLU A 93 12.45 -3.43 -13.80
C GLU A 93 11.24 -4.37 -13.74
N ARG A 94 11.51 -5.65 -13.61
CA ARG A 94 10.47 -6.62 -13.30
C ARG A 94 10.04 -6.41 -11.85
N PHE A 95 8.87 -5.83 -11.66
CA PHE A 95 8.23 -5.74 -10.35
C PHE A 95 7.12 -6.79 -10.24
N TYR A 96 7.17 -7.57 -9.18
CA TYR A 96 6.17 -8.58 -8.89
C TYR A 96 4.97 -7.94 -8.19
N LEU A 97 3.81 -7.95 -8.84
CA LEU A 97 2.61 -7.24 -8.36
C LEU A 97 2.10 -7.75 -7.00
N GLN A 98 2.43 -8.99 -6.63
CA GLN A 98 2.06 -9.55 -5.32
C GLN A 98 3.11 -9.28 -4.24
N PHE A 99 4.17 -8.53 -4.54
CA PHE A 99 5.27 -8.22 -3.61
C PHE A 99 4.78 -7.84 -2.21
N ALA A 100 3.92 -6.81 -2.12
CA ALA A 100 3.40 -6.35 -0.83
C ALA A 100 2.59 -7.44 -0.13
N ARG A 101 1.70 -8.11 -0.86
CA ARG A 101 0.83 -9.14 -0.28
C ARG A 101 1.62 -10.32 0.29
N GLU A 102 2.59 -10.84 -0.45
CA GLU A 102 3.44 -11.94 0.01
C GLU A 102 4.33 -11.54 1.18
N THR A 103 4.98 -10.37 1.05
CA THR A 103 5.85 -9.82 2.10
C THR A 103 5.08 -9.64 3.41
N LEU A 104 3.89 -9.05 3.35
CA LEU A 104 3.07 -8.78 4.53
C LEU A 104 2.42 -10.05 5.10
N ALA A 105 1.96 -10.96 4.27
CA ALA A 105 1.44 -12.25 4.73
C ALA A 105 2.53 -13.04 5.47
N THR A 106 3.76 -13.02 4.96
CA THR A 106 4.89 -13.67 5.62
C THR A 106 5.25 -12.97 6.94
N PHE A 107 5.32 -11.64 6.93
CA PHE A 107 5.56 -10.83 8.14
C PHE A 107 4.55 -11.10 9.25
N LEU A 108 3.28 -11.30 8.89
CA LEU A 108 2.19 -11.58 9.83
C LEU A 108 2.09 -13.06 10.22
N GLY A 109 2.92 -13.94 9.66
CA GLY A 109 2.87 -15.39 9.90
C GLY A 109 1.66 -16.08 9.25
N MET A 110 1.12 -15.48 8.17
CA MET A 110 -0.06 -15.95 7.44
C MET A 110 0.26 -16.15 5.95
N SER A 111 1.38 -16.81 5.63
CA SER A 111 1.87 -16.97 4.26
C SER A 111 0.85 -17.62 3.32
N GLU A 112 -0.04 -18.46 3.83
CA GLU A 112 -1.15 -19.06 3.08
C GLU A 112 -2.14 -18.02 2.54
N ARG A 113 -2.18 -16.83 3.12
CA ARG A 113 -3.05 -15.73 2.68
C ARG A 113 -2.43 -14.86 1.58
N SER A 114 -1.24 -15.17 1.14
CA SER A 114 -0.63 -14.53 -0.03
C SER A 114 -1.39 -14.85 -1.32
N ASP A 115 -1.92 -16.07 -1.44
CA ASP A 115 -2.79 -16.45 -2.54
C ASP A 115 -4.24 -15.97 -2.28
N TRP A 116 -4.71 -15.07 -3.12
CA TRP A 116 -6.06 -14.52 -3.00
C TRP A 116 -7.16 -15.58 -3.24
N HIS A 117 -6.88 -16.63 -4.01
CA HIS A 117 -7.82 -17.74 -4.22
C HIS A 117 -8.03 -18.52 -2.92
N ALA A 118 -6.95 -18.71 -2.14
CA ALA A 118 -7.05 -19.35 -0.83
C ALA A 118 -7.83 -18.51 0.21
N CYS A 119 -8.02 -17.21 -0.07
CA CYS A 119 -8.80 -16.32 0.77
C CYS A 119 -10.28 -16.26 0.40
N ALA A 120 -10.69 -16.89 -0.69
CA ALA A 120 -12.11 -16.88 -1.12
C ALA A 120 -13.00 -17.47 -0.03
N ARG A 121 -14.10 -16.79 0.26
CA ARG A 121 -15.12 -17.19 1.23
C ARG A 121 -16.41 -17.52 0.50
N SER A 122 -17.29 -18.26 1.16
CA SER A 122 -18.65 -18.36 0.64
C SER A 122 -19.39 -17.03 0.80
N ARG A 123 -20.39 -16.79 -0.05
CA ARG A 123 -21.19 -15.56 -0.02
C ARG A 123 -21.83 -15.32 1.36
N GLU A 124 -22.25 -16.40 2.02
CA GLU A 124 -22.88 -16.34 3.33
C GLU A 124 -21.90 -15.84 4.39
N VAL A 125 -20.64 -16.33 4.37
CA VAL A 125 -19.57 -15.89 5.28
C VAL A 125 -19.21 -14.45 5.01
N GLU A 126 -19.03 -14.06 3.75
CA GLU A 126 -18.75 -12.67 3.37
C GLU A 126 -19.86 -11.71 3.80
N GLN A 127 -21.12 -12.15 3.73
CA GLN A 127 -22.24 -11.31 4.18
C GLN A 127 -22.19 -11.07 5.69
N VAL A 128 -21.90 -12.09 6.48
CA VAL A 128 -21.77 -11.96 7.94
C VAL A 128 -20.60 -11.01 8.29
N GLU A 129 -19.41 -11.25 7.72
CA GLU A 129 -18.24 -10.40 7.94
C GLU A 129 -18.49 -8.94 7.52
N CYS A 130 -19.26 -8.73 6.43
CA CYS A 130 -19.64 -7.41 5.96
C CYS A 130 -20.58 -6.69 6.93
N ASP A 131 -21.54 -7.41 7.50
CA ASP A 131 -22.51 -6.84 8.43
C ASP A 131 -21.85 -6.53 9.78
N GLU A 132 -20.97 -7.38 10.29
CA GLU A 132 -20.12 -7.11 11.46
C GLU A 132 -19.23 -5.88 11.24
N PHE A 133 -18.62 -5.75 10.04
CA PHE A 133 -17.81 -4.58 9.71
C PHE A 133 -18.66 -3.30 9.68
N LYS A 134 -19.86 -3.34 9.11
CA LYS A 134 -20.76 -2.17 9.07
C LYS A 134 -21.17 -1.74 10.47
N GLU A 135 -21.52 -2.68 11.33
CA GLU A 135 -21.87 -2.37 12.73
C GLU A 135 -20.71 -1.71 13.47
N ALA A 136 -19.51 -2.26 13.35
CA ALA A 136 -18.31 -1.67 13.95
C ALA A 136 -17.96 -0.29 13.36
N PHE A 137 -18.28 -0.04 12.08
CA PHE A 137 -17.96 1.21 11.41
C PHE A 137 -18.95 2.35 11.72
N ILE A 138 -20.19 2.05 12.12
CA ILE A 138 -21.21 3.04 12.42
C ILE A 138 -20.73 4.02 13.52
N GLU A 139 -20.08 3.50 14.57
CA GLU A 139 -19.54 4.34 15.66
C GLU A 139 -18.49 5.34 15.17
N TYR A 140 -17.70 4.99 14.17
CA TYR A 140 -16.70 5.87 13.57
C TYR A 140 -17.31 6.88 12.59
N ALA A 141 -18.32 6.46 11.82
CA ALA A 141 -18.98 7.33 10.85
C ALA A 141 -19.70 8.51 11.54
N GLU A 142 -20.30 8.26 12.69
CA GLU A 142 -20.97 9.29 13.48
C GLU A 142 -19.98 10.33 14.05
N GLN A 143 -18.76 9.92 14.42
CA GLN A 143 -17.72 10.81 14.92
C GLN A 143 -17.13 11.75 13.85
N VAL A 144 -17.18 11.38 12.58
CA VAL A 144 -16.63 12.15 11.45
C VAL A 144 -17.62 13.20 10.95
N THR A 145 -18.91 13.00 11.15
CA THR A 145 -19.97 13.94 10.73
C THR A 145 -20.19 15.11 11.68
N ASP A 146 -19.65 15.05 12.89
CA ASP A 146 -19.79 16.10 13.92
C ASP A 146 -18.61 17.10 13.97
N THR A 147 -17.70 17.09 12.97
CA THR A 147 -16.55 18.00 12.86
C THR A 147 -16.67 18.91 11.65
#